data_27d222fd5a55f3619836327e60e24b90
#
_entry.id   27d222fd5a55f3619836327e60e24b90
#
_cell.length_a   1.000
_cell.length_b   1.000
_cell.length_c   1.000
_cell.angle_alpha   90.00
_cell.angle_beta   90.00
_cell.angle_gamma   90.00
#
_symmetry.space_group_name_H-M   'P 1'
#
loop_
_entity.id
_entity.type
_entity.pdbx_description
1 polymer ?
#
loop_
_entity_poly.entity_id
_entity_poly.type
_entity_poly.pdbx_seq_one_letter_code
_entity_poly.pdbx_strand_id
1 'polypeptide(L)'
;MGFSDLMRYGKYGLHTLFSSVLFFYRHLSLLILALIPSCIRAYQMWNQLQVPMVFEILVELTRIVLFLLMLCLMTTGNLTSLWRKRFWQRLGDSCSLHLKKNWPCFFLAQIVIFLVFLYGLGNLAIIVIENLSLTPILDILDINSVEHSAQSAYNAYLFFLKNMSVIPLAMVYILIMLGVGPTNHKRLD
;
A
#
# COMPACT_ATOMS: atom_id res chain seq x y z
N MET A 1 17.22 -26.97 -6.00
CA MET A 1 15.91 -26.32 -5.94
C MET A 1 15.11 -26.83 -7.12
N GLY A 2 14.07 -27.63 -6.88
CA GLY A 2 13.28 -28.24 -7.97
C GLY A 2 12.23 -27.25 -8.51
N PHE A 3 11.75 -27.48 -9.74
CA PHE A 3 10.68 -26.69 -10.36
C PHE A 3 9.40 -26.68 -9.49
N SER A 4 9.12 -27.79 -8.79
CA SER A 4 8.01 -27.92 -7.83
C SER A 4 8.12 -26.95 -6.64
N ASP A 5 9.33 -26.70 -6.15
CA ASP A 5 9.55 -25.75 -5.05
C ASP A 5 9.32 -24.32 -5.50
N LEU A 6 9.80 -23.96 -6.69
CA LEU A 6 9.59 -22.63 -7.29
C LEU A 6 8.09 -22.34 -7.47
N MET A 7 7.34 -23.31 -7.99
CA MET A 7 5.90 -23.20 -8.19
C MET A 7 5.16 -23.02 -6.85
N ARG A 8 5.58 -23.76 -5.81
CA ARG A 8 5.02 -23.64 -4.47
C ARG A 8 5.25 -22.24 -3.88
N TYR A 9 6.47 -21.71 -3.98
CA TYR A 9 6.80 -20.37 -3.49
C TYR A 9 6.08 -19.27 -4.26
N GLY A 10 5.94 -19.41 -5.59
CA GLY A 10 5.14 -18.51 -6.42
C GLY A 10 3.66 -18.46 -5.99
N LYS A 11 3.06 -19.64 -5.72
CA LYS A 11 1.69 -19.72 -5.18
C LYS A 11 1.53 -18.97 -3.87
N TYR A 12 2.47 -19.11 -2.94
CA TYR A 12 2.43 -18.38 -1.67
C TYR A 12 2.52 -16.86 -1.86
N GLY A 13 3.41 -16.40 -2.74
CA GLY A 13 3.53 -14.96 -3.04
C GLY A 13 2.26 -14.38 -3.66
N LEU A 14 1.63 -15.10 -4.61
CA LEU A 14 0.35 -14.71 -5.19
C LEU A 14 -0.79 -14.73 -4.16
N HIS A 15 -0.81 -15.72 -3.27
CA HIS A 15 -1.77 -15.75 -2.16
C HIS A 15 -1.60 -14.55 -1.24
N THR A 16 -0.35 -14.17 -0.91
CA THR A 16 -0.06 -12.97 -0.12
C THR A 16 -0.57 -11.72 -0.82
N LEU A 17 -0.35 -11.59 -2.14
CA LEU A 17 -0.84 -10.49 -2.94
C LEU A 17 -2.38 -10.39 -2.89
N PHE A 18 -3.06 -11.51 -3.17
CA PHE A 18 -4.52 -11.55 -3.15
C PHE A 18 -5.09 -11.24 -1.76
N SER A 19 -4.48 -11.78 -0.73
CA SER A 19 -4.85 -11.50 0.67
C SER A 19 -4.67 -10.02 1.01
N SER A 20 -3.62 -9.38 0.49
CA SER A 20 -3.36 -7.94 0.69
C SER A 20 -4.45 -7.09 0.04
N VAL A 21 -4.81 -7.41 -1.20
CA VAL A 21 -5.89 -6.72 -1.93
C VAL A 21 -7.21 -6.88 -1.19
N LEU A 22 -7.56 -8.13 -0.83
CA LEU A 22 -8.81 -8.42 -0.14
C LEU A 22 -8.86 -7.72 1.23
N PHE A 23 -7.77 -7.76 2.00
CA PHE A 23 -7.69 -7.11 3.29
C PHE A 23 -7.89 -5.59 3.16
N PHE A 24 -7.18 -4.94 2.27
CA PHE A 24 -7.24 -3.49 2.11
C PHE A 24 -8.65 -3.02 1.69
N TYR A 25 -9.22 -3.62 0.64
CA TYR A 25 -10.52 -3.21 0.12
C TYR A 25 -11.71 -3.64 0.99
N ARG A 26 -11.54 -4.62 1.86
CA ARG A 26 -12.57 -5.01 2.83
C ARG A 26 -12.69 -4.03 4.00
N HIS A 27 -11.65 -3.28 4.32
CA HIS A 27 -11.65 -2.34 5.43
C HIS A 27 -11.86 -0.91 4.94
N LEU A 28 -13.12 -0.46 4.94
CA LEU A 28 -13.51 0.89 4.48
C LEU A 28 -12.73 2.00 5.20
N SER A 29 -12.39 1.81 6.48
CA SER A 29 -11.59 2.77 7.25
C SER A 29 -10.21 3.02 6.64
N LEU A 30 -9.58 1.99 6.06
CA LEU A 30 -8.30 2.13 5.37
C LEU A 30 -8.44 2.91 4.07
N LEU A 31 -9.53 2.68 3.32
CA LEU A 31 -9.82 3.41 2.08
C LEU A 31 -10.05 4.89 2.35
N ILE A 32 -10.88 5.21 3.35
CA ILE A 32 -11.16 6.61 3.73
C ILE A 32 -9.87 7.30 4.18
N LEU A 33 -9.05 6.64 4.99
CA LEU A 33 -7.79 7.22 5.45
C LEU A 33 -6.78 7.39 4.31
N ALA A 34 -6.75 6.48 3.33
CA ALA A 34 -5.88 6.57 2.15
C ALA A 34 -6.28 7.71 1.20
N LEU A 35 -7.55 8.16 1.22
CA LEU A 35 -7.99 9.33 0.44
C LEU A 35 -7.25 10.60 0.84
N ILE A 36 -6.92 10.78 2.13
CA ILE A 36 -6.28 12.00 2.62
C ILE A 36 -4.92 12.24 1.93
N PRO A 37 -3.93 11.34 2.03
CA PRO A 37 -2.65 11.54 1.34
C PRO A 37 -2.80 11.53 -0.18
N SER A 38 -3.81 10.84 -0.74
CA SER A 38 -4.07 10.83 -2.17
C SER A 38 -4.52 12.21 -2.69
N CYS A 39 -5.49 12.84 -2.00
CA CYS A 39 -5.97 14.17 -2.35
C CYS A 39 -4.87 15.24 -2.17
N ILE A 40 -4.09 15.16 -1.08
CA ILE A 40 -3.01 16.11 -0.84
C ILE A 40 -1.94 15.99 -1.93
N ARG A 41 -1.53 14.77 -2.30
CA ARG A 41 -0.55 14.55 -3.37
C ARG A 41 -1.07 15.00 -4.73
N ALA A 42 -2.34 14.72 -5.04
CA ALA A 42 -2.97 15.23 -6.26
C ALA A 42 -2.92 16.76 -6.30
N TYR A 43 -3.29 17.43 -5.21
CA TYR A 43 -3.24 18.88 -5.10
C TYR A 43 -1.82 19.44 -5.28
N GLN A 44 -0.82 18.82 -4.68
CA GLN A 44 0.59 19.21 -4.83
C GLN A 44 1.06 19.09 -6.28
N MET A 45 0.72 17.98 -6.96
CA MET A 45 1.11 17.76 -8.36
C MET A 45 0.36 18.69 -9.30
N TRP A 46 -0.90 18.98 -9.01
CA TRP A 46 -1.69 19.97 -9.76
C TRP A 46 -1.05 21.36 -9.74
N ASN A 47 -0.59 21.79 -8.57
CA ASN A 47 0.07 23.09 -8.37
C ASN A 47 1.59 23.04 -8.63
N GLN A 48 2.10 22.04 -9.36
CA GLN A 48 3.52 21.89 -9.73
C GLN A 48 4.48 21.99 -8.55
N LEU A 49 4.10 21.41 -7.42
CA LEU A 49 4.88 21.42 -6.17
C LEU A 49 5.08 22.82 -5.53
N GLN A 50 4.46 23.87 -6.03
CA GLN A 50 4.45 25.21 -5.41
C GLN A 50 3.53 25.24 -4.19
N VAL A 51 3.75 24.31 -3.24
CA VAL A 51 2.89 24.11 -2.08
C VAL A 51 3.74 24.09 -0.82
N PRO A 52 3.26 24.68 0.30
CA PRO A 52 4.01 24.70 1.54
C PRO A 52 4.46 23.33 2.02
N MET A 53 5.65 23.26 2.62
CA MET A 53 6.25 22.02 3.16
C MET A 53 5.35 21.31 4.19
N VAL A 54 4.40 22.02 4.78
CA VAL A 54 3.41 21.46 5.73
C VAL A 54 2.62 20.33 5.10
N PHE A 55 2.30 20.40 3.80
CA PHE A 55 1.57 19.33 3.11
C PHE A 55 2.40 18.05 2.94
N GLU A 56 3.72 18.17 2.77
CA GLU A 56 4.63 17.01 2.78
C GLU A 56 4.57 16.29 4.12
N ILE A 57 4.71 17.06 5.22
CA ILE A 57 4.66 16.52 6.58
C ILE A 57 3.30 15.85 6.82
N LEU A 58 2.20 16.47 6.36
CA LEU A 58 0.86 15.92 6.53
C LEU A 58 0.67 14.60 5.78
N VAL A 59 1.20 14.48 4.56
CA VAL A 59 1.17 13.23 3.79
C VAL A 59 1.92 12.12 4.54
N GLU A 60 3.12 12.39 5.02
CA GLU A 60 3.90 11.36 5.73
C GLU A 60 3.25 10.99 7.08
N LEU A 61 2.69 11.96 7.79
CA LEU A 61 1.95 11.70 9.04
C LEU A 61 0.73 10.80 8.78
N THR A 62 -0.05 11.09 7.74
CA THR A 62 -1.22 10.28 7.39
C THR A 62 -0.84 8.86 6.96
N ARG A 63 0.30 8.70 6.28
CA ARG A 63 0.83 7.37 5.94
C ARG A 63 1.24 6.58 7.17
N ILE A 64 1.88 7.23 8.16
CA ILE A 64 2.22 6.59 9.43
C ILE A 64 0.94 6.14 10.15
N VAL A 65 -0.08 6.99 10.23
CA VAL A 65 -1.36 6.64 10.84
C VAL A 65 -2.03 5.49 10.10
N LEU A 66 -2.01 5.50 8.76
CA LEU A 66 -2.53 4.42 7.92
C LEU A 66 -1.82 3.09 8.21
N PHE A 67 -0.49 3.11 8.28
CA PHE A 67 0.32 1.93 8.62
C PHE A 67 -0.01 1.39 10.01
N LEU A 68 -0.11 2.26 11.02
CA LEU A 68 -0.48 1.86 12.39
C LEU A 68 -1.88 1.27 12.46
N LEU A 69 -2.83 1.83 11.69
CA LEU A 69 -4.19 1.29 11.60
C LEU A 69 -4.20 -0.09 10.93
N MET A 70 -3.44 -0.28 9.84
CA MET A 70 -3.27 -1.59 9.19
C MET A 70 -2.70 -2.61 10.18
N LEU A 71 -1.64 -2.24 10.90
CA LEU A 71 -1.01 -3.09 11.89
C LEU A 71 -1.99 -3.47 13.01
N CYS A 72 -2.76 -2.52 13.49
CA CYS A 72 -3.79 -2.75 14.50
C CYS A 72 -4.86 -3.74 14.02
N LEU A 73 -5.41 -3.52 12.82
CA LEU A 73 -6.44 -4.39 12.24
C LEU A 73 -5.93 -5.81 11.94
N MET A 74 -4.64 -5.95 11.64
CA MET A 74 -4.02 -7.25 11.39
C MET A 74 -3.68 -8.03 12.68
N THR A 75 -3.47 -7.35 13.80
CA THR A 75 -2.96 -7.98 15.01
C THR A 75 -4.00 -8.08 16.13
N THR A 76 -4.36 -6.98 16.74
CA THR A 76 -5.14 -6.97 17.99
C THR A 76 -6.55 -6.39 17.84
N GLY A 77 -6.81 -5.64 16.76
CA GLY A 77 -8.02 -4.84 16.60
C GLY A 77 -8.16 -3.68 17.60
N ASN A 78 -7.17 -3.49 18.50
CA ASN A 78 -7.20 -2.48 19.56
C ASN A 78 -6.02 -1.51 19.48
N LEU A 79 -6.29 -0.24 19.20
CA LEU A 79 -5.28 0.82 19.06
C LEU A 79 -4.47 1.05 20.35
N THR A 80 -5.05 0.82 21.53
CA THR A 80 -4.33 1.01 22.80
C THR A 80 -3.18 0.03 22.99
N SER A 81 -3.20 -1.11 22.30
CA SER A 81 -2.12 -2.09 22.36
C SER A 81 -0.83 -1.58 21.72
N LEU A 82 -0.93 -0.69 20.72
CA LEU A 82 0.21 -0.10 20.04
C LEU A 82 1.10 0.75 20.97
N TRP A 83 0.54 1.27 22.07
CA TRP A 83 1.31 2.05 23.05
C TRP A 83 2.10 1.19 24.04
N ARG A 84 1.87 -0.13 24.04
CA ARG A 84 2.54 -1.05 24.97
C ARG A 84 3.87 -1.53 24.40
N LYS A 85 4.97 -1.34 25.13
CA LYS A 85 6.31 -1.85 24.74
C LYS A 85 6.30 -3.36 24.48
N ARG A 86 5.55 -4.13 25.25
CA ARG A 86 5.42 -5.59 25.10
C ARG A 86 4.83 -5.99 23.75
N PHE A 87 3.93 -5.18 23.18
CA PHE A 87 3.37 -5.42 21.85
C PHE A 87 4.47 -5.40 20.78
N TRP A 88 5.31 -4.37 20.77
CA TRP A 88 6.40 -4.22 19.80
C TRP A 88 7.47 -5.29 19.95
N GLN A 89 7.77 -5.72 21.18
CA GLN A 89 8.69 -6.82 21.43
C GLN A 89 8.14 -8.13 20.86
N ARG A 90 6.90 -8.50 21.17
CA ARG A 90 6.26 -9.71 20.61
C ARG A 90 6.16 -9.69 19.09
N LEU A 91 5.82 -8.52 18.52
CA LEU A 91 5.76 -8.32 17.08
C LEU A 91 7.13 -8.54 16.44
N GLY A 92 8.18 -7.94 16.99
CA GLY A 92 9.55 -8.11 16.52
C GLY A 92 10.03 -9.57 16.60
N ASP A 93 9.77 -10.25 17.71
CA ASP A 93 10.10 -11.66 17.89
C ASP A 93 9.36 -12.55 16.88
N SER A 94 8.07 -12.32 16.67
CA SER A 94 7.25 -13.04 15.69
C SER A 94 7.77 -12.85 14.26
N CYS A 95 8.04 -11.60 13.88
CA CYS A 95 8.61 -11.27 12.56
C CYS A 95 9.99 -11.90 12.36
N SER A 96 10.87 -11.82 13.37
CA SER A 96 12.20 -12.43 13.33
C SER A 96 12.14 -13.95 13.15
N LEU A 97 11.24 -14.59 13.88
CA LEU A 97 11.04 -16.04 13.81
C LEU A 97 10.48 -16.46 12.46
N HIS A 98 9.51 -15.68 11.93
CA HIS A 98 8.94 -15.88 10.59
C HIS A 98 10.01 -15.74 9.49
N LEU A 99 10.83 -14.69 9.57
CA LEU A 99 11.93 -14.46 8.64
C LEU A 99 12.95 -15.60 8.69
N LYS A 100 13.44 -15.99 9.87
CA LYS A 100 14.41 -17.08 10.02
C LYS A 100 13.90 -18.39 9.43
N LYS A 101 12.62 -18.70 9.62
CA LYS A 101 12.00 -19.94 9.11
C LYS A 101 11.88 -19.96 7.59
N ASN A 102 11.64 -18.80 6.97
CA ASN A 102 11.30 -18.67 5.55
C ASN A 102 12.46 -18.16 4.68
N TRP A 103 13.62 -17.88 5.30
CA TRP A 103 14.82 -17.41 4.62
C TRP A 103 15.58 -18.57 3.95
N PRO A 104 16.22 -18.34 2.77
CA PRO A 104 16.11 -17.17 1.90
C PRO A 104 15.05 -17.33 0.80
N CYS A 105 14.75 -18.56 0.37
CA CYS A 105 14.04 -18.82 -0.89
C CYS A 105 12.59 -18.33 -0.91
N PHE A 106 11.87 -18.56 0.18
CA PHE A 106 10.47 -18.12 0.30
C PHE A 106 10.37 -16.60 0.32
N PHE A 107 11.28 -15.93 1.04
CA PHE A 107 11.29 -14.49 1.16
C PHE A 107 11.65 -13.83 -0.18
N LEU A 108 12.67 -14.34 -0.88
CA LEU A 108 13.05 -13.87 -2.20
C LEU A 108 11.91 -14.03 -3.23
N ALA A 109 11.21 -15.16 -3.21
CA ALA A 109 10.06 -15.35 -4.11
C ALA A 109 8.94 -14.33 -3.84
N GLN A 110 8.67 -13.99 -2.59
CA GLN A 110 7.70 -12.94 -2.27
C GLN A 110 8.16 -11.55 -2.73
N ILE A 111 9.44 -11.23 -2.60
CA ILE A 111 9.99 -9.97 -3.14
C ILE A 111 9.81 -9.92 -4.67
N VAL A 112 10.11 -11.01 -5.38
CA VAL A 112 9.92 -11.06 -6.84
C VAL A 112 8.45 -10.85 -7.21
N ILE A 113 7.52 -11.51 -6.52
CA ILE A 113 6.07 -11.31 -6.75
C ILE A 113 5.67 -9.86 -6.45
N PHE A 114 6.18 -9.27 -5.37
CA PHE A 114 5.95 -7.87 -5.04
C PHE A 114 6.40 -6.93 -6.17
N LEU A 115 7.64 -7.10 -6.63
CA LEU A 115 8.21 -6.25 -7.68
C LEU A 115 7.48 -6.41 -9.02
N VAL A 116 7.16 -7.64 -9.41
CA VAL A 116 6.53 -7.91 -10.72
C VAL A 116 5.05 -7.51 -10.70
N PHE A 117 4.29 -7.96 -9.73
CA PHE A 117 2.83 -7.80 -9.73
C PHE A 117 2.39 -6.48 -9.11
N LEU A 118 2.86 -6.15 -7.92
CA LEU A 118 2.39 -4.95 -7.25
C LEU A 118 3.06 -3.70 -7.80
N TYR A 119 4.38 -3.70 -7.90
CA TYR A 119 5.10 -2.55 -8.38
C TYR A 119 5.05 -2.44 -9.91
N GLY A 120 5.30 -3.51 -10.65
CA GLY A 120 5.29 -3.54 -12.11
C GLY A 120 3.87 -3.41 -12.68
N LEU A 121 3.07 -4.48 -12.54
CA LEU A 121 1.72 -4.52 -13.11
C LEU A 121 0.76 -3.52 -12.44
N GLY A 122 0.92 -3.24 -11.15
CA GLY A 122 0.12 -2.23 -10.46
C GLY A 122 0.32 -0.83 -11.03
N ASN A 123 1.57 -0.41 -11.27
CA ASN A 123 1.83 0.88 -11.92
C ASN A 123 1.41 0.88 -13.39
N LEU A 124 1.57 -0.23 -14.12
CA LEU A 124 1.09 -0.34 -15.49
C LEU A 124 -0.44 -0.21 -15.56
N ALA A 125 -1.18 -0.86 -14.66
CA ALA A 125 -2.63 -0.74 -14.57
C ALA A 125 -3.07 0.70 -14.31
N ILE A 126 -2.36 1.43 -13.43
CA ILE A 126 -2.63 2.85 -13.18
C ILE A 126 -2.45 3.67 -14.45
N ILE A 127 -1.35 3.48 -15.19
CA ILE A 127 -1.10 4.20 -16.46
C ILE A 127 -2.21 3.91 -17.47
N VAL A 128 -2.67 2.66 -17.58
CA VAL A 128 -3.77 2.29 -18.47
C VAL A 128 -5.08 2.95 -18.04
N ILE A 129 -5.43 2.89 -16.74
CA ILE A 129 -6.64 3.53 -16.21
C ILE A 129 -6.58 5.03 -16.45
N GLU A 130 -5.45 5.66 -16.20
CA GLU A 130 -5.24 7.08 -16.40
C GLU A 130 -5.47 7.49 -17.85
N ASN A 131 -4.84 6.81 -18.81
CA ASN A 131 -5.01 7.09 -20.24
C ASN A 131 -6.46 6.92 -20.72
N LEU A 132 -7.22 5.99 -20.10
CA LEU A 132 -8.61 5.75 -20.46
C LEU A 132 -9.59 6.74 -19.80
N SER A 133 -9.27 7.22 -18.60
CA SER A 133 -10.23 7.98 -17.77
C SER A 133 -9.91 9.48 -17.65
N LEU A 134 -8.66 9.89 -17.89
CA LEU A 134 -8.26 11.28 -17.69
C LEU A 134 -9.01 12.24 -18.61
N THR A 135 -9.07 11.95 -19.91
CA THR A 135 -9.76 12.82 -20.90
C THR A 135 -11.24 13.02 -20.55
N PRO A 136 -12.06 11.96 -20.34
CA PRO A 136 -13.46 12.15 -19.96
C PRO A 136 -13.62 12.84 -18.60
N ILE A 137 -12.71 12.69 -17.65
CA ILE A 137 -12.77 13.41 -16.37
C ILE A 137 -12.52 14.89 -16.57
N LEU A 138 -11.52 15.28 -17.36
CA LEU A 138 -11.22 16.66 -17.66
C LEU A 138 -12.37 17.35 -18.40
N ASP A 139 -13.02 16.64 -19.33
CA ASP A 139 -14.18 17.13 -20.07
C ASP A 139 -15.38 17.35 -19.15
N ILE A 140 -15.67 16.41 -18.24
CA ILE A 140 -16.78 16.52 -17.26
C ILE A 140 -16.56 17.68 -16.29
N LEU A 141 -15.32 17.93 -15.88
CA LEU A 141 -14.98 18.97 -14.91
C LEU A 141 -14.78 20.35 -15.58
N ASP A 142 -14.92 20.45 -16.92
CA ASP A 142 -14.70 21.66 -17.70
C ASP A 142 -13.34 22.34 -17.42
N ILE A 143 -12.31 21.52 -17.15
CA ILE A 143 -10.96 21.98 -16.79
C ILE A 143 -10.15 22.26 -18.07
N ASN A 144 -10.76 22.79 -19.09
CA ASN A 144 -10.07 23.26 -20.31
C ASN A 144 -9.43 24.66 -20.12
N SER A 145 -9.29 25.11 -18.86
CA SER A 145 -8.70 26.39 -18.55
C SER A 145 -7.19 26.40 -18.81
N VAL A 146 -6.75 27.41 -19.49
CA VAL A 146 -5.38 27.71 -19.98
C VAL A 146 -4.33 27.76 -18.84
N GLU A 147 -4.75 27.80 -17.57
CA GLU A 147 -3.85 28.00 -16.43
C GLU A 147 -3.03 26.78 -16.01
N HIS A 148 -3.52 25.57 -16.30
CA HIS A 148 -2.84 24.34 -15.86
C HIS A 148 -2.47 23.48 -17.07
N SER A 149 -1.21 23.05 -17.14
CA SER A 149 -0.75 22.18 -18.21
C SER A 149 -1.43 20.80 -18.12
N ALA A 150 -1.72 20.17 -19.26
CA ALA A 150 -2.20 18.79 -19.32
C ALA A 150 -1.28 17.84 -18.52
N GLN A 151 0.01 18.15 -18.44
CA GLN A 151 0.99 17.42 -17.65
C GLN A 151 0.73 17.50 -16.15
N SER A 152 0.28 18.64 -15.62
CA SER A 152 -0.06 18.79 -14.20
C SER A 152 -1.28 17.96 -13.83
N ALA A 153 -2.31 17.96 -14.69
CA ALA A 153 -3.49 17.13 -14.54
C ALA A 153 -3.13 15.63 -14.56
N TYR A 154 -2.31 15.22 -15.51
CA TYR A 154 -1.79 13.87 -15.63
C TYR A 154 -1.05 13.45 -14.34
N ASN A 155 -0.10 14.24 -13.88
CA ASN A 155 0.65 13.96 -12.67
C ASN A 155 -0.24 13.91 -11.41
N ALA A 156 -1.19 14.84 -11.28
CA ALA A 156 -2.10 14.87 -10.15
C ALA A 156 -2.94 13.57 -10.08
N TYR A 157 -3.50 13.14 -11.20
CA TYR A 157 -4.29 11.93 -11.26
C TYR A 157 -3.47 10.67 -11.02
N LEU A 158 -2.27 10.57 -11.63
CA LEU A 158 -1.33 9.49 -11.41
C LEU A 158 -0.98 9.32 -9.92
N PHE A 159 -0.61 10.41 -9.26
CA PHE A 159 -0.24 10.38 -7.85
C PHE A 159 -1.44 10.12 -6.94
N PHE A 160 -2.64 10.58 -7.30
CA PHE A 160 -3.87 10.20 -6.62
C PHE A 160 -4.07 8.69 -6.63
N LEU A 161 -4.05 8.07 -7.81
CA LEU A 161 -4.25 6.62 -7.96
C LEU A 161 -3.16 5.81 -7.24
N LYS A 162 -1.89 6.23 -7.31
CA LYS A 162 -0.78 5.55 -6.61
C LYS A 162 -0.96 5.57 -5.09
N ASN A 163 -1.32 6.70 -4.52
CA ASN A 163 -1.53 6.83 -3.08
C ASN A 163 -2.80 6.14 -2.60
N MET A 164 -3.82 6.03 -3.47
CA MET A 164 -5.07 5.36 -3.15
C MET A 164 -4.97 3.83 -3.24
N SER A 165 -4.08 3.30 -4.07
CA SER A 165 -4.01 1.85 -4.34
C SER A 165 -2.64 1.24 -4.08
N VAL A 166 -1.64 1.52 -4.91
CA VAL A 166 -0.35 0.81 -4.90
C VAL A 166 0.39 0.97 -3.57
N ILE A 167 0.46 2.18 -3.03
CA ILE A 167 1.21 2.44 -1.79
C ILE A 167 0.57 1.72 -0.59
N PRO A 168 -0.75 1.85 -0.32
CA PRO A 168 -1.37 1.11 0.77
C PRO A 168 -1.29 -0.42 0.59
N LEU A 169 -1.48 -0.92 -0.62
CA LEU A 169 -1.35 -2.35 -0.91
C LEU A 169 0.07 -2.86 -0.67
N ALA A 170 1.10 -2.06 -1.01
CA ALA A 170 2.48 -2.38 -0.71
C ALA A 170 2.73 -2.50 0.80
N MET A 171 2.18 -1.59 1.61
CA MET A 171 2.27 -1.64 3.07
C MET A 171 1.64 -2.92 3.63
N VAL A 172 0.41 -3.26 3.19
CA VAL A 172 -0.27 -4.49 3.60
C VAL A 172 0.52 -5.73 3.18
N TYR A 173 1.01 -5.75 1.94
CA TYR A 173 1.80 -6.88 1.43
C TYR A 173 3.06 -7.12 2.27
N ILE A 174 3.81 -6.05 2.58
CA ILE A 174 5.02 -6.13 3.40
C ILE A 174 4.69 -6.66 4.80
N LEU A 175 3.60 -6.20 5.43
CA LEU A 175 3.18 -6.70 6.73
C LEU A 175 2.89 -8.20 6.69
N ILE A 176 2.14 -8.69 5.69
CA ILE A 176 1.85 -10.11 5.55
C ILE A 176 3.13 -10.92 5.26
N MET A 177 4.00 -10.39 4.40
CA MET A 177 5.30 -11.01 4.09
C MET A 177 6.18 -11.15 5.33
N LEU A 178 6.10 -10.22 6.27
CA LEU A 178 6.79 -10.27 7.57
C LEU A 178 6.10 -11.20 8.58
N GLY A 179 5.00 -11.85 8.20
CA GLY A 179 4.26 -12.76 9.07
C GLY A 179 3.23 -12.06 9.97
N VAL A 180 2.95 -10.79 9.73
CA VAL A 180 1.86 -10.06 10.36
C VAL A 180 0.58 -10.33 9.57
N GLY A 181 -0.26 -11.23 10.03
CA GLY A 181 -1.48 -11.57 9.29
C GLY A 181 -2.59 -12.07 10.20
N PRO A 182 -3.84 -12.01 9.71
CA PRO A 182 -5.02 -12.39 10.49
C PRO A 182 -5.04 -13.86 10.95
N THR A 183 -4.18 -14.70 10.39
CA THR A 183 -4.03 -16.11 10.76
C THR A 183 -3.23 -16.31 12.05
N ASN A 184 -2.54 -15.29 12.55
CA ASN A 184 -1.69 -15.37 13.76
C ASN A 184 -2.38 -14.83 15.03
N HIS A 185 -3.66 -14.46 14.98
CA HIS A 185 -4.42 -13.97 16.16
C HIS A 185 -4.36 -14.88 17.38
N LYS A 186 -4.20 -16.20 17.19
CA LYS A 186 -4.13 -17.18 18.28
C LYS A 186 -2.77 -17.23 19.03
N ARG A 187 -1.77 -16.47 18.61
CA ARG A 187 -0.41 -16.50 19.20
C ARG A 187 0.00 -15.22 19.93
N LEU A 188 -0.80 -14.17 19.87
CA LEU A 188 -0.45 -12.86 20.46
C LEU A 188 -1.24 -12.52 21.73
N ASP A 189 -2.24 -13.35 22.08
CA ASP A 189 -2.93 -13.35 23.38
C ASP A 189 -2.13 -14.24 24.35
#